data_706138d0b1186847fb1efd9499f72173
#
_entry.id   706138d0b1186847fb1efd9499f72173
#
_cell.length_a   1.000
_cell.length_b   1.000
_cell.length_c   1.000
_cell.angle_alpha   90.00
_cell.angle_beta   90.00
_cell.angle_gamma   90.00
#
_symmetry.space_group_name_H-M   'P 1'
#
loop_
_entity.id
_entity.type
_entity.pdbx_description
1 polymer ?
#
loop_
_entity_poly.entity_id
_entity_poly.type
_entity_poly.pdbx_seq_one_letter_code
_entity_poly.pdbx_strand_id
1 'polypeptide(L)'
;MTHEILQRGLYYEEFEVDGRYLHRPGRTATEADNVLFTTLTMNTQALHLDAAFADAQDPFRARLMNSMWTLSTMVGSSVAQLTQGTLVAQLGIGDIVFPHPLFAGDTLYTESLIVEKRLSSSRPGQGIVKIAHTGRNQADVVVATAVRSVLVHCLPEGHTP
;
A
#
# COMPACT_ATOMS: atom_id res chain seq x y z
N MET A 1 33.24 -19.85 4.42
CA MET A 1 32.52 -18.89 5.29
C MET A 1 31.15 -18.70 4.73
N THR A 2 30.11 -18.82 5.53
CA THR A 2 28.72 -18.60 5.11
C THR A 2 28.49 -17.10 5.05
N HIS A 3 27.86 -16.60 3.99
CA HIS A 3 27.49 -15.21 3.83
C HIS A 3 25.96 -15.12 4.05
N GLU A 4 25.53 -14.30 5.02
CA GLU A 4 24.11 -14.09 5.29
C GLU A 4 23.58 -12.96 4.43
N ILE A 5 22.44 -13.19 3.77
CA ILE A 5 21.71 -12.19 2.98
C ILE A 5 20.33 -11.99 3.62
N LEU A 6 20.10 -10.82 4.18
CA LEU A 6 18.82 -10.46 4.79
C LEU A 6 17.97 -9.68 3.79
N GLN A 7 16.74 -10.17 3.54
CA GLN A 7 15.76 -9.38 2.79
C GLN A 7 15.31 -8.18 3.64
N ARG A 8 15.47 -6.98 3.10
CA ARG A 8 15.07 -5.72 3.74
C ARG A 8 14.50 -4.74 2.73
N GLY A 9 13.85 -3.70 3.23
CA GLY A 9 13.52 -2.49 2.47
C GLY A 9 14.74 -1.58 2.31
N LEU A 10 14.47 -0.36 1.89
CA LEU A 10 15.47 0.66 1.59
C LEU A 10 15.77 1.50 2.84
N TYR A 11 17.03 1.84 3.02
CA TYR A 11 17.43 2.94 3.89
C TYR A 11 17.22 4.29 3.19
N TYR A 12 17.23 5.39 3.94
CA TYR A 12 16.95 6.72 3.41
C TYR A 12 17.80 7.08 2.17
N GLU A 13 19.06 6.74 2.17
CA GLU A 13 20.01 7.07 1.10
C GLU A 13 19.65 6.35 -0.21
N GLU A 14 19.10 5.13 -0.10
CA GLU A 14 18.76 4.24 -1.20
C GLU A 14 17.44 4.61 -1.92
N PHE A 15 16.63 5.48 -1.32
CA PHE A 15 15.45 6.01 -2.01
C PHE A 15 15.88 7.05 -3.06
N GLU A 16 15.39 6.92 -4.28
CA GLU A 16 15.60 7.87 -5.36
C GLU A 16 14.30 8.64 -5.62
N VAL A 17 14.37 9.97 -5.61
CA VAL A 17 13.23 10.81 -6.03
C VAL A 17 12.94 10.51 -7.50
N ASP A 18 11.66 10.45 -7.87
CA ASP A 18 11.15 10.00 -9.16
C ASP A 18 11.38 8.48 -9.45
N GLY A 19 11.98 7.75 -8.52
CA GLY A 19 12.07 6.29 -8.58
C GLY A 19 10.68 5.65 -8.51
N ARG A 20 10.35 4.80 -9.49
CA ARG A 20 9.07 4.08 -9.60
C ARG A 20 9.27 2.60 -9.35
N TYR A 21 8.59 2.08 -8.34
CA TYR A 21 8.66 0.69 -7.89
C TYR A 21 7.37 -0.04 -8.27
N LEU A 22 7.50 -1.15 -8.99
CA LEU A 22 6.38 -2.01 -9.37
C LEU A 22 6.35 -3.21 -8.43
N HIS A 23 5.31 -3.30 -7.59
CA HIS A 23 5.20 -4.39 -6.61
C HIS A 23 4.52 -5.59 -7.24
N ARG A 24 5.23 -6.72 -7.26
CA ARG A 24 4.76 -7.98 -7.83
C ARG A 24 5.08 -9.14 -6.87
N PRO A 25 4.25 -10.22 -6.83
CA PRO A 25 3.03 -10.41 -7.63
C PRO A 25 1.89 -9.49 -7.20
N GLY A 26 0.82 -9.40 -8.03
CA GLY A 26 -0.45 -8.80 -7.65
C GLY A 26 -1.21 -9.65 -6.62
N ARG A 27 -2.22 -9.06 -5.99
CA ARG A 27 -3.08 -9.74 -5.01
C ARG A 27 -4.52 -9.82 -5.54
N THR A 28 -5.00 -11.02 -5.87
CA THR A 28 -6.41 -11.22 -6.22
C THR A 28 -7.28 -11.11 -4.97
N ALA A 29 -8.25 -10.22 -5.00
CA ALA A 29 -9.23 -10.03 -3.95
C ALA A 29 -10.22 -11.21 -3.93
N THR A 30 -10.57 -11.69 -2.75
CA THR A 30 -11.53 -12.77 -2.57
C THR A 30 -12.73 -12.30 -1.75
N GLU A 31 -13.86 -13.02 -1.86
CA GLU A 31 -15.02 -12.80 -0.98
C GLU A 31 -14.65 -12.95 0.50
N ALA A 32 -13.78 -13.91 0.82
CA ALA A 32 -13.29 -14.12 2.17
C ALA A 32 -12.51 -12.91 2.70
N ASP A 33 -11.67 -12.29 1.86
CA ASP A 33 -10.94 -11.06 2.22
C ASP A 33 -11.92 -9.95 2.59
N ASN A 34 -12.97 -9.76 1.77
CA ASN A 34 -13.96 -8.70 1.97
C ASN A 34 -14.73 -8.88 3.28
N VAL A 35 -15.28 -10.08 3.49
CA VAL A 35 -16.06 -10.39 4.70
C VAL A 35 -15.18 -10.29 5.94
N LEU A 36 -14.00 -10.92 5.94
CA LEU A 36 -13.11 -10.92 7.09
C LEU A 36 -12.66 -9.50 7.46
N PHE A 37 -12.16 -8.73 6.50
CA PHE A 37 -11.67 -7.37 6.75
C PHE A 37 -12.80 -6.46 7.23
N THR A 38 -13.97 -6.53 6.57
CA THR A 38 -15.11 -5.70 6.90
C THR A 38 -15.62 -5.97 8.30
N THR A 39 -15.71 -7.24 8.72
CA THR A 39 -16.13 -7.62 10.07
C THR A 39 -15.09 -7.29 11.13
N LEU A 40 -13.80 -7.52 10.88
CA LEU A 40 -12.72 -7.16 11.81
C LEU A 40 -12.64 -5.65 12.08
N THR A 41 -12.99 -4.83 11.08
CA THR A 41 -13.02 -3.38 11.22
C THR A 41 -14.36 -2.84 11.72
N MET A 42 -15.29 -3.70 12.15
CA MET A 42 -16.64 -3.36 12.63
C MET A 42 -17.46 -2.55 11.61
N ASN A 43 -17.15 -2.66 10.33
CA ASN A 43 -17.90 -2.02 9.25
C ASN A 43 -19.13 -2.87 8.92
N THR A 44 -20.33 -2.35 9.20
CA THR A 44 -21.60 -3.05 8.97
C THR A 44 -22.28 -2.66 7.65
N GLN A 45 -21.56 -1.99 6.74
CA GLN A 45 -22.14 -1.52 5.49
C GLN A 45 -22.58 -2.71 4.61
N ALA A 46 -23.88 -2.78 4.35
CA ALA A 46 -24.50 -3.86 3.58
C ALA A 46 -23.88 -4.03 2.18
N LEU A 47 -23.41 -2.95 1.57
CA LEU A 47 -22.76 -2.98 0.26
C LEU A 47 -21.57 -3.95 0.18
N HIS A 48 -20.93 -4.25 1.31
CA HIS A 48 -19.81 -5.18 1.40
C HIS A 48 -20.21 -6.58 1.84
N LEU A 49 -21.31 -6.74 2.58
CA LEU A 49 -21.64 -7.97 3.28
C LEU A 49 -22.91 -8.66 2.76
N ASP A 50 -23.90 -7.89 2.32
CA ASP A 50 -25.22 -8.40 1.90
C ASP A 50 -25.29 -8.45 0.36
N ALA A 51 -25.23 -9.66 -0.17
CA ALA A 51 -25.26 -9.86 -1.63
C ALA A 51 -26.61 -9.49 -2.24
N ALA A 52 -27.73 -9.77 -1.55
CA ALA A 52 -29.05 -9.44 -2.05
C ALA A 52 -29.28 -7.91 -2.07
N PHE A 53 -28.81 -7.23 -1.03
CA PHE A 53 -28.82 -5.77 -1.01
C PHE A 53 -27.97 -5.19 -2.13
N ALA A 54 -26.73 -5.67 -2.30
CA ALA A 54 -25.79 -5.15 -3.29
C ALA A 54 -26.27 -5.39 -4.73
N ASP A 55 -26.90 -6.55 -5.01
CA ASP A 55 -27.49 -6.87 -6.32
C ASP A 55 -28.62 -5.91 -6.71
N ALA A 56 -29.35 -5.42 -5.73
CA ALA A 56 -30.44 -4.44 -5.93
C ALA A 56 -29.93 -3.00 -6.09
N GLN A 57 -28.63 -2.72 -5.93
CA GLN A 57 -28.07 -1.36 -5.98
C GLN A 57 -27.39 -1.07 -7.33
N ASP A 58 -27.91 -0.09 -8.05
CA ASP A 58 -27.23 0.46 -9.21
C ASP A 58 -26.07 1.39 -8.80
N PRO A 59 -25.02 1.51 -9.62
CA PRO A 59 -24.82 0.87 -10.92
C PRO A 59 -24.10 -0.48 -10.85
N PHE A 60 -23.63 -0.92 -9.66
CA PHE A 60 -22.64 -2.00 -9.58
C PHE A 60 -23.24 -3.40 -9.51
N ARG A 61 -24.42 -3.55 -8.89
CA ARG A 61 -25.14 -4.83 -8.74
C ARG A 61 -24.30 -6.00 -8.23
N ALA A 62 -23.31 -5.68 -7.37
CA ALA A 62 -22.40 -6.65 -6.78
C ALA A 62 -21.81 -6.08 -5.48
N ARG A 63 -21.39 -6.95 -4.56
CA ARG A 63 -20.67 -6.51 -3.38
C ARG A 63 -19.33 -5.88 -3.76
N LEU A 64 -19.12 -4.62 -3.35
CA LEU A 64 -17.83 -3.95 -3.52
C LEU A 64 -16.83 -4.46 -2.48
N MET A 65 -15.59 -4.57 -2.86
CA MET A 65 -14.50 -4.70 -1.89
C MET A 65 -14.45 -3.49 -0.96
N ASN A 66 -14.21 -3.73 0.32
CA ASN A 66 -14.01 -2.65 1.28
C ASN A 66 -12.83 -1.77 0.84
N SER A 67 -13.07 -0.47 0.69
CA SER A 67 -12.03 0.46 0.19
C SER A 67 -10.80 0.49 1.10
N MET A 68 -10.98 0.31 2.43
CA MET A 68 -9.84 0.25 3.36
C MET A 68 -9.04 -1.05 3.20
N TRP A 69 -9.67 -2.16 2.79
CA TRP A 69 -8.93 -3.36 2.39
C TRP A 69 -8.04 -3.07 1.18
N THR A 70 -8.59 -2.40 0.16
CA THR A 70 -7.84 -2.00 -1.05
C THR A 70 -6.65 -1.12 -0.67
N LEU A 71 -6.88 -0.09 0.14
CA LEU A 71 -5.82 0.80 0.62
C LEU A 71 -4.74 0.05 1.42
N SER A 72 -5.16 -0.78 2.38
CA SER A 72 -4.24 -1.53 3.24
C SER A 72 -3.40 -2.53 2.44
N THR A 73 -4.02 -3.22 1.48
CA THR A 73 -3.34 -4.17 0.59
C THR A 73 -2.37 -3.46 -0.35
N MET A 74 -2.76 -2.31 -0.90
CA MET A 74 -1.90 -1.46 -1.72
C MET A 74 -0.65 -1.02 -0.95
N VAL A 75 -0.81 -0.50 0.27
CA VAL A 75 0.32 -0.12 1.14
C VAL A 75 1.14 -1.34 1.52
N GLY A 76 0.49 -2.43 1.94
CA GLY A 76 1.13 -3.68 2.38
C GLY A 76 2.03 -4.30 1.32
N SER A 77 1.60 -4.30 0.04
CA SER A 77 2.39 -4.84 -1.07
C SER A 77 3.72 -4.12 -1.31
N SER A 78 3.83 -2.86 -0.87
CA SER A 78 5.05 -2.07 -1.00
C SER A 78 6.09 -2.36 0.09
N VAL A 79 5.68 -2.97 1.21
CA VAL A 79 6.49 -3.08 2.43
C VAL A 79 7.78 -3.86 2.20
N ALA A 80 7.69 -5.03 1.60
CA ALA A 80 8.84 -5.92 1.42
C ALA A 80 9.99 -5.26 0.64
N GLN A 81 9.65 -4.43 -0.35
CA GLN A 81 10.62 -3.77 -1.21
C GLN A 81 11.10 -2.42 -0.67
N LEU A 82 10.21 -1.67 0.00
CA LEU A 82 10.52 -0.29 0.37
C LEU A 82 10.85 -0.09 1.85
N THR A 83 10.17 -0.80 2.76
CA THR A 83 10.22 -0.40 4.18
C THR A 83 10.44 -1.54 5.17
N GLN A 84 10.55 -2.79 4.71
CA GLN A 84 10.77 -3.95 5.57
C GLN A 84 12.05 -3.80 6.40
N GLY A 85 11.91 -3.74 7.72
CA GLY A 85 13.04 -3.64 8.66
C GLY A 85 13.76 -2.28 8.69
N THR A 86 13.40 -1.33 7.82
CA THR A 86 14.00 0.02 7.77
C THR A 86 13.04 1.12 8.19
N LEU A 87 11.73 0.80 8.32
CA LEU A 87 10.72 1.73 8.78
C LEU A 87 10.87 2.02 10.28
N VAL A 88 10.88 3.29 10.64
CA VAL A 88 10.75 3.74 12.03
C VAL A 88 9.29 3.97 12.38
N ALA A 89 8.57 4.75 11.55
CA ALA A 89 7.17 5.07 11.77
C ALA A 89 6.47 5.51 10.48
N GLN A 90 5.17 5.27 10.42
CA GLN A 90 4.30 5.94 9.47
C GLN A 90 3.87 7.27 10.08
N LEU A 91 4.17 8.39 9.41
CA LEU A 91 3.86 9.72 9.89
C LEU A 91 2.47 10.18 9.45
N GLY A 92 2.01 9.70 8.31
CA GLY A 92 0.69 10.01 7.80
C GLY A 92 0.41 9.36 6.46
N ILE A 93 -0.87 9.36 6.10
CA ILE A 93 -1.37 9.00 4.79
C ILE A 93 -2.49 9.98 4.42
N GLY A 94 -2.47 10.47 3.20
CA GLY A 94 -3.43 11.45 2.69
C GLY A 94 -3.65 11.29 1.20
N ASP A 95 -4.39 12.24 0.63
CA ASP A 95 -4.75 12.27 -0.79
C ASP A 95 -5.33 10.93 -1.28
N ILE A 96 -6.15 10.31 -0.40
CA ILE A 96 -6.73 8.99 -0.65
C ILE A 96 -7.94 9.15 -1.56
N VAL A 97 -7.90 8.49 -2.72
CA VAL A 97 -9.00 8.49 -3.69
C VAL A 97 -9.26 7.07 -4.19
N PHE A 98 -10.53 6.73 -4.36
CA PHE A 98 -11.01 5.47 -4.95
C PHE A 98 -11.83 5.77 -6.21
N PRO A 99 -11.19 6.00 -7.36
CA PRO A 99 -11.88 6.46 -8.56
C PRO A 99 -12.76 5.39 -9.21
N HIS A 100 -12.42 4.11 -9.00
CA HIS A 100 -13.21 2.99 -9.50
C HIS A 100 -13.29 1.89 -8.44
N PRO A 101 -14.39 1.12 -8.43
CA PRO A 101 -14.56 0.01 -7.50
C PRO A 101 -13.60 -1.14 -7.80
N LEU A 102 -13.30 -1.91 -6.76
CA LEU A 102 -12.68 -3.22 -6.86
C LEU A 102 -13.69 -4.28 -6.43
N PHE A 103 -13.72 -5.42 -7.10
CA PHE A 103 -14.62 -6.54 -6.81
C PHE A 103 -13.81 -7.78 -6.41
N ALA A 104 -14.48 -8.72 -5.75
CA ALA A 104 -13.91 -10.05 -5.57
C ALA A 104 -13.66 -10.70 -6.94
N GLY A 105 -12.47 -11.30 -7.10
CA GLY A 105 -11.97 -11.79 -8.39
C GLY A 105 -11.04 -10.84 -9.12
N ASP A 106 -11.08 -9.54 -8.82
CA ASP A 106 -10.11 -8.60 -9.35
C ASP A 106 -8.74 -8.77 -8.72
N THR A 107 -7.69 -8.54 -9.49
CA THR A 107 -6.31 -8.57 -9.00
C THR A 107 -5.76 -7.16 -8.86
N LEU A 108 -5.39 -6.79 -7.64
CA LEU A 108 -4.76 -5.51 -7.33
C LEU A 108 -3.26 -5.59 -7.62
N TYR A 109 -2.77 -4.71 -8.47
CA TYR A 109 -1.36 -4.43 -8.73
C TYR A 109 -1.03 -3.06 -8.17
N THR A 110 0.08 -2.98 -7.46
CA THR A 110 0.52 -1.71 -6.85
C THR A 110 1.81 -1.22 -7.48
N GLU A 111 1.90 0.08 -7.61
CA GLU A 111 3.13 0.81 -7.90
C GLU A 111 3.33 1.93 -6.89
N SER A 112 4.58 2.31 -6.66
CA SER A 112 4.97 3.38 -5.76
C SER A 112 5.96 4.31 -6.43
N LEU A 113 5.71 5.61 -6.36
CA LEU A 113 6.60 6.67 -6.83
C LEU A 113 7.16 7.41 -5.62
N ILE A 114 8.46 7.61 -5.56
CA ILE A 114 9.08 8.44 -4.53
C ILE A 114 8.95 9.91 -4.94
N VAL A 115 8.12 10.65 -4.20
CA VAL A 115 7.79 12.04 -4.54
C VAL A 115 8.79 13.01 -3.94
N GLU A 116 9.22 12.74 -2.70
CA GLU A 116 10.07 13.66 -1.94
C GLU A 116 10.84 12.87 -0.87
N LYS A 117 12.06 13.30 -0.58
CA LYS A 117 12.78 12.83 0.62
C LYS A 117 13.58 13.97 1.26
N ARG A 118 13.68 13.94 2.58
CA ARG A 118 14.51 14.86 3.35
C ARG A 118 14.97 14.23 4.66
N LEU A 119 16.12 14.62 5.16
CA LEU A 119 16.55 14.24 6.50
C LEU A 119 15.61 14.82 7.57
N SER A 120 15.46 14.09 8.65
CA SER A 120 14.71 14.57 9.82
C SER A 120 15.52 15.64 10.56
N SER A 121 14.92 16.80 10.82
CA SER A 121 15.56 17.85 11.59
C SER A 121 15.61 17.57 13.09
N SER A 122 14.73 16.70 13.60
CA SER A 122 14.58 16.39 15.01
C SER A 122 15.10 15.01 15.40
N ARG A 123 15.45 14.17 14.45
CA ARG A 123 15.88 12.77 14.67
C ARG A 123 17.10 12.44 13.80
N PRO A 124 18.31 12.67 14.30
CA PRO A 124 19.55 12.30 13.60
C PRO A 124 19.55 10.81 13.22
N GLY A 125 20.11 10.48 12.05
CA GLY A 125 20.13 9.11 11.53
C GLY A 125 18.80 8.60 10.99
N GLN A 126 17.85 9.50 10.74
CA GLN A 126 16.55 9.19 10.16
C GLN A 126 16.17 10.20 9.09
N GLY A 127 15.40 9.74 8.10
CA GLY A 127 14.87 10.57 7.04
C GLY A 127 13.38 10.35 6.81
N ILE A 128 12.74 11.36 6.24
CA ILE A 128 11.32 11.32 5.86
C ILE A 128 11.25 11.12 4.36
N VAL A 129 10.47 10.14 3.93
CA VAL A 129 10.21 9.84 2.52
C VAL A 129 8.72 9.96 2.26
N LYS A 130 8.34 10.65 1.20
CA LYS A 130 6.97 10.76 0.72
C LYS A 130 6.80 9.85 -0.50
N ILE A 131 5.82 8.97 -0.43
CA ILE A 131 5.59 7.89 -1.40
C ILE A 131 4.16 8.02 -1.92
N ALA A 132 3.99 8.20 -3.22
CA ALA A 132 2.69 8.12 -3.88
C ALA A 132 2.45 6.68 -4.33
N HIS A 133 1.35 6.08 -3.87
CA HIS A 133 0.92 4.75 -4.25
C HIS A 133 -0.21 4.83 -5.26
N THR A 134 -0.18 3.95 -6.25
CA THR A 134 -1.27 3.75 -7.21
C THR A 134 -1.61 2.27 -7.28
N GLY A 135 -2.86 1.93 -7.02
CA GLY A 135 -3.41 0.59 -7.19
C GLY A 135 -4.21 0.51 -8.49
N ARG A 136 -3.93 -0.54 -9.28
CA ARG A 136 -4.65 -0.82 -10.54
C ARG A 136 -5.19 -2.24 -10.51
N ASN A 137 -6.30 -2.45 -11.20
CA ASN A 137 -6.79 -3.81 -11.43
C ASN A 137 -6.10 -4.45 -12.66
N GLN A 138 -6.47 -5.68 -13.00
CA GLN A 138 -5.92 -6.44 -14.14
C GLN A 138 -6.20 -5.82 -15.51
N ALA A 139 -7.15 -4.89 -15.60
CA ALA A 139 -7.46 -4.12 -16.82
C ALA A 139 -6.75 -2.75 -16.83
N ASP A 140 -5.75 -2.55 -15.96
CA ASP A 140 -4.99 -1.30 -15.81
C ASP A 140 -5.84 -0.09 -15.34
N VAL A 141 -7.03 -0.34 -14.82
CA VAL A 141 -7.90 0.70 -14.26
C VAL A 141 -7.44 1.07 -12.87
N VAL A 142 -7.26 2.38 -12.59
CA VAL A 142 -6.90 2.87 -11.26
C VAL A 142 -8.06 2.68 -10.30
N VAL A 143 -7.86 1.93 -9.23
CA VAL A 143 -8.87 1.63 -8.20
C VAL A 143 -8.59 2.33 -6.87
N ALA A 144 -7.35 2.72 -6.64
CA ALA A 144 -6.97 3.49 -5.45
C ALA A 144 -5.71 4.32 -5.70
N THR A 145 -5.63 5.50 -5.09
CA THR A 145 -4.40 6.28 -4.94
C THR A 145 -4.26 6.76 -3.51
N ALA A 146 -3.02 6.96 -3.04
CA ALA A 146 -2.74 7.56 -1.74
C ALA A 146 -1.32 8.11 -1.70
N VAL A 147 -1.10 9.13 -0.88
CA VAL A 147 0.25 9.65 -0.58
C VAL A 147 0.60 9.34 0.87
N ARG A 148 1.69 8.62 1.08
CA ARG A 148 2.17 8.20 2.39
C ARG A 148 3.47 8.90 2.75
N SER A 149 3.58 9.41 3.98
CA SER A 149 4.83 9.92 4.55
C SER A 149 5.33 8.96 5.60
N VAL A 150 6.58 8.52 5.48
CA VAL A 150 7.22 7.57 6.37
C VAL A 150 8.53 8.11 6.92
N LEU A 151 8.85 7.74 8.16
CA LEU A 151 10.16 7.93 8.76
C LEU A 151 10.93 6.62 8.62
N VAL A 152 12.12 6.69 8.06
CA VAL A 152 12.98 5.53 7.81
C VAL A 152 14.37 5.76 8.40
N HIS A 153 15.08 4.67 8.70
CA HIS A 153 16.48 4.75 9.12
C HIS A 153 17.39 5.18 7.97
N CYS A 154 18.43 5.96 8.30
CA CYS A 154 19.60 6.11 7.43
C CYS A 154 20.46 4.85 7.47
N LEU A 155 21.34 4.68 6.47
CA LEU A 155 22.34 3.63 6.45
C LEU A 155 23.17 3.67 7.74
N PRO A 156 23.47 2.51 8.36
CA PRO A 156 24.41 2.45 9.46
C PRO A 156 25.80 2.96 9.05
N GLU A 157 26.51 3.58 9.98
CA GLU A 157 27.88 4.06 9.73
C GLU A 157 28.78 2.92 9.20
N GLY A 158 29.52 3.20 8.14
CA GLY A 158 30.41 2.23 7.49
C GLY A 158 29.76 1.31 6.46
N HIS A 159 28.47 1.48 6.16
CA HIS A 159 27.80 0.82 5.04
C HIS A 159 27.68 1.77 3.86
N THR A 160 27.98 1.26 2.67
CA THR A 160 27.68 1.95 1.39
C THR A 160 26.41 1.37 0.78
N PRO A 161 25.62 2.16 0.03
CA PRO A 161 24.44 1.70 -0.69
C PRO A 161 24.73 0.56 -1.66
#